data_afc429be3e4c123c8078d78d3da34a1f
#
_entry.id   afc429be3e4c123c8078d78d3da34a1f
#
_cell.length_a   1.000
_cell.length_b   1.000
_cell.length_c   1.000
_cell.angle_alpha   90.00
_cell.angle_beta   90.00
_cell.angle_gamma   90.00
#
_symmetry.space_group_name_H-M   'P 1'
#
loop_
_entity.id
_entity.type
_entity.pdbx_description
1 polymer ?
#
loop_
_entity_poly.entity_id
_entity_poly.type
_entity_poly.pdbx_seq_one_letter_code
_entity_poly.pdbx_strand_id
1 'polypeptide(L)'
;MTGNQQMERQHQVAIVGGGPVGLALAVELGQRDIDCVLVERHRAPVRIPKGQNLTGRTLEHFYFWRCVDEIRASRVLPPGYPIGGVTAYGNLMSPYFYWAHTGGRGPRDQDYFFQRNERLPQYATESVLRARLRDLPSVTTHFGWTAERVEQDDDGTRISIVPSDESAFYSWSADAQQVSPQASDARADRRVLRAEFLVGCDGGRSLVRESMGIERSGRDFDQRMVLAVLRSRELHEALKRYPESTTYRVLKPELQGYWQFFGRIDVGEGFFFHAPVPKDTRPDNFDFLGLLHEAAGFAFAAELDHVGFWDLRVMTASRYRQGRVFIAGDACHQHPPYGGFGLNTGLEDAANLGWKLAATIQGWGGQDLLDSYAQERQPIFRETGEVMIAGGIGRDRAFLERYNPEKDGQEFEQAWAEFGRRARSARQAYEPHYEGSPVVAGPPNGVCSIHGEPSLAAQAGHHLAPRLLSNDRNVFQMLGQGFTLLAFGAEEAAVRRIDEAARSLRVPLVVVRDSFDAERAAYAARLVLVRPDQYVVWAGDGAPADPMTLLRTVTGQELRYGAGRGLPNG
;
A
#
# COMPACT_ATOMS: atom_id res chain seq x y z
N MET A 1 -22.91 43.58 14.58
CA MET A 1 -22.99 42.14 14.82
C MET A 1 -21.62 41.56 14.48
N THR A 2 -20.80 41.48 15.47
CA THR A 2 -19.41 40.97 15.36
C THR A 2 -19.49 39.48 15.51
N GLY A 3 -19.48 38.79 14.35
CA GLY A 3 -19.32 37.32 14.32
C GLY A 3 -17.97 36.95 14.91
N ASN A 4 -18.00 36.11 15.91
CA ASN A 4 -16.85 35.52 16.56
C ASN A 4 -16.08 34.67 15.52
N GLN A 5 -15.15 35.28 14.77
CA GLN A 5 -14.15 34.55 14.02
C GLN A 5 -13.23 33.91 15.04
N GLN A 6 -13.54 32.69 15.50
CA GLN A 6 -12.53 31.85 16.10
C GLN A 6 -11.36 31.81 15.10
N MET A 7 -10.19 32.30 15.53
CA MET A 7 -8.96 32.16 14.74
C MET A 7 -8.80 30.68 14.38
N GLU A 8 -9.03 30.35 13.09
CA GLU A 8 -8.88 29.01 12.60
C GLU A 8 -7.43 28.57 12.82
N ARG A 9 -7.25 27.50 13.59
CA ARG A 9 -5.92 26.93 13.84
C ARG A 9 -5.36 26.46 12.49
N GLN A 10 -4.18 26.94 12.12
CA GLN A 10 -3.48 26.48 10.93
C GLN A 10 -2.67 25.23 11.29
N HIS A 11 -2.97 24.12 10.65
CA HIS A 11 -2.23 22.87 10.75
C HIS A 11 -1.06 22.85 9.75
N GLN A 12 -0.07 21.98 10.00
CA GLN A 12 1.01 21.78 9.04
C GLN A 12 0.53 20.87 7.88
N VAL A 13 -0.23 19.80 8.20
CA VAL A 13 -0.76 18.89 7.19
C VAL A 13 -2.25 18.61 7.44
N ALA A 14 -3.05 18.69 6.38
CA ALA A 14 -4.42 18.18 6.39
C ALA A 14 -4.52 16.89 5.57
N ILE A 15 -5.27 15.92 6.09
CA ILE A 15 -5.49 14.62 5.45
C ILE A 15 -6.99 14.45 5.24
N VAL A 16 -7.41 14.23 3.99
CA VAL A 16 -8.80 13.94 3.64
C VAL A 16 -8.94 12.46 3.32
N GLY A 17 -9.76 11.77 4.11
CA GLY A 17 -9.97 10.32 4.05
C GLY A 17 -9.24 9.56 5.16
N GLY A 18 -9.99 8.91 6.05
CA GLY A 18 -9.52 8.09 7.18
C GLY A 18 -9.64 6.59 6.92
N GLY A 19 -9.45 6.16 5.67
CA GLY A 19 -9.16 4.78 5.34
C GLY A 19 -7.74 4.39 5.78
N PRO A 20 -7.27 3.16 5.50
CA PRO A 20 -6.00 2.67 6.02
C PRO A 20 -4.80 3.55 5.63
N VAL A 21 -4.81 4.14 4.43
CA VAL A 21 -3.72 5.01 3.93
C VAL A 21 -3.66 6.34 4.67
N GLY A 22 -4.80 7.02 4.83
CA GLY A 22 -4.84 8.30 5.55
C GLY A 22 -4.58 8.15 7.04
N LEU A 23 -5.08 7.06 7.67
CA LEU A 23 -4.75 6.74 9.06
C LEU A 23 -3.25 6.45 9.24
N ALA A 24 -2.64 5.68 8.33
CA ALA A 24 -1.21 5.40 8.34
C ALA A 24 -0.36 6.66 8.16
N LEU A 25 -0.75 7.54 7.22
CA LEU A 25 -0.09 8.82 7.03
C LEU A 25 -0.19 9.71 8.28
N ALA A 26 -1.36 9.74 8.92
CA ALA A 26 -1.54 10.48 10.17
C ALA A 26 -0.65 9.92 11.30
N VAL A 27 -0.47 8.59 11.38
CA VAL A 27 0.47 7.96 12.32
C VAL A 27 1.91 8.33 11.97
N GLU A 28 2.29 8.24 10.70
CA GLU A 28 3.65 8.56 10.23
C GLU A 28 4.05 10.01 10.54
N LEU A 29 3.12 10.96 10.32
CA LEU A 29 3.31 12.38 10.64
C LEU A 29 3.29 12.62 12.16
N GLY A 30 2.31 12.05 12.85
CA GLY A 30 2.11 12.28 14.28
C GLY A 30 3.27 11.78 15.15
N GLN A 31 3.88 10.64 14.80
CA GLN A 31 5.06 10.13 15.52
C GLN A 31 6.34 10.96 15.28
N ARG A 32 6.31 11.91 14.32
CA ARG A 32 7.36 12.90 14.02
C ARG A 32 7.00 14.29 14.53
N ASP A 33 5.98 14.38 15.40
CA ASP A 33 5.48 15.60 16.01
C ASP A 33 4.99 16.66 15.00
N ILE A 34 4.53 16.23 13.82
CA ILE A 34 3.90 17.10 12.82
C ILE A 34 2.44 17.34 13.21
N ASP A 35 2.06 18.62 13.35
CA ASP A 35 0.65 19.01 13.60
C ASP A 35 -0.20 18.69 12.37
N CYS A 36 -1.01 17.66 12.45
CA CYS A 36 -1.89 17.28 11.35
C CYS A 36 -3.35 17.11 11.77
N VAL A 37 -4.25 17.37 10.81
CA VAL A 37 -5.69 17.15 10.95
C VAL A 37 -6.18 16.13 9.95
N LEU A 38 -6.91 15.12 10.41
CA LEU A 38 -7.52 14.07 9.59
C LEU A 38 -9.04 14.22 9.58
N VAL A 39 -9.63 14.24 8.37
CA VAL A 39 -11.07 14.30 8.12
C VAL A 39 -11.54 12.96 7.55
N GLU A 40 -12.51 12.32 8.20
CA GLU A 40 -13.10 11.06 7.75
C GLU A 40 -14.62 11.07 7.94
N ARG A 41 -15.32 10.71 6.88
CA ARG A 41 -16.80 10.73 6.87
C ARG A 41 -17.45 9.65 7.76
N HIS A 42 -16.78 8.52 7.97
CA HIS A 42 -17.30 7.45 8.82
C HIS A 42 -16.83 7.60 10.27
N ARG A 43 -17.77 7.55 11.23
CA ARG A 43 -17.44 7.57 12.68
C ARG A 43 -16.68 6.33 13.11
N ALA A 44 -17.00 5.17 12.52
CA ALA A 44 -16.36 3.88 12.78
C ALA A 44 -15.90 3.21 11.47
N PRO A 45 -14.94 2.28 11.51
CA PRO A 45 -14.58 1.49 10.34
C PRO A 45 -15.77 0.69 9.80
N VAL A 46 -15.94 0.70 8.48
CA VAL A 46 -17.02 -0.05 7.81
C VAL A 46 -16.65 -1.54 7.79
N ARG A 47 -17.50 -2.39 8.34
CA ARG A 47 -17.27 -3.84 8.49
C ARG A 47 -17.42 -4.64 7.19
N ILE A 48 -16.83 -4.17 6.12
CA ILE A 48 -16.71 -4.89 4.84
C ILE A 48 -15.26 -5.31 4.68
N PRO A 49 -14.96 -6.60 4.51
CA PRO A 49 -13.59 -7.12 4.40
C PRO A 49 -13.01 -6.84 3.00
N LYS A 50 -12.56 -5.62 2.74
CA LYS A 50 -12.00 -5.23 1.43
C LYS A 50 -10.60 -5.79 1.24
N GLY A 51 -9.57 -5.17 1.82
CA GLY A 51 -8.18 -5.64 1.81
C GLY A 51 -7.90 -6.50 3.04
N GLN A 52 -7.14 -7.59 2.88
CA GLN A 52 -6.86 -8.48 4.02
C GLN A 52 -5.41 -8.92 4.15
N ASN A 53 -4.65 -8.99 3.07
CA ASN A 53 -3.25 -9.40 3.13
C ASN A 53 -2.36 -8.20 3.46
N LEU A 54 -1.55 -8.35 4.50
CA LEU A 54 -0.48 -7.43 4.86
C LEU A 54 0.85 -8.15 4.62
N THR A 55 1.67 -7.65 3.72
CA THR A 55 2.98 -8.25 3.38
C THR A 55 4.00 -8.07 4.51
N GLY A 56 5.11 -8.79 4.47
CA GLY A 56 6.23 -8.59 5.40
C GLY A 56 6.69 -7.14 5.42
N ARG A 57 6.84 -6.54 4.22
CA ARG A 57 7.16 -5.11 4.08
C ARG A 57 6.14 -4.20 4.76
N THR A 58 4.86 -4.47 4.58
CA THR A 58 3.80 -3.70 5.23
C THR A 58 3.85 -3.84 6.75
N LEU A 59 4.15 -5.03 7.27
CA LEU A 59 4.29 -5.26 8.71
C LEU A 59 5.52 -4.54 9.29
N GLU A 60 6.57 -4.28 8.50
CA GLU A 60 7.67 -3.41 8.90
C GLU A 60 7.18 -1.98 9.14
N HIS A 61 6.29 -1.45 8.30
CA HIS A 61 5.68 -0.14 8.57
C HIS A 61 4.93 -0.14 9.91
N PHE A 62 4.11 -1.16 10.18
CA PHE A 62 3.41 -1.27 11.46
C PHE A 62 4.37 -1.40 12.65
N TYR A 63 5.54 -2.03 12.46
CA TYR A 63 6.59 -2.05 13.48
C TYR A 63 7.13 -0.65 13.75
N PHE A 64 7.47 0.13 12.72
CA PHE A 64 7.95 1.50 12.89
C PHE A 64 6.84 2.46 13.35
N TRP A 65 5.57 2.18 13.05
CA TRP A 65 4.40 2.89 13.60
C TRP A 65 4.06 2.46 15.03
N ARG A 66 4.81 1.51 15.61
CA ARG A 66 4.67 1.01 16.98
C ARG A 66 3.28 0.43 17.26
N CYS A 67 2.72 -0.32 16.33
CA CYS A 67 1.43 -1.00 16.47
C CYS A 67 1.39 -2.37 15.77
N VAL A 68 2.54 -3.01 15.52
CA VAL A 68 2.61 -4.34 14.89
C VAL A 68 2.08 -5.44 15.81
N ASP A 69 2.25 -5.31 17.12
CA ASP A 69 1.77 -6.31 18.07
C ASP A 69 0.25 -6.24 18.19
N GLU A 70 -0.35 -5.05 18.12
CA GLU A 70 -1.80 -4.84 18.08
C GLU A 70 -2.42 -5.39 16.78
N ILE A 71 -1.73 -5.26 15.65
CA ILE A 71 -2.12 -5.92 14.39
C ILE A 71 -2.16 -7.44 14.59
N ARG A 72 -1.12 -8.03 15.18
CA ARG A 72 -1.07 -9.47 15.45
C ARG A 72 -2.11 -9.92 16.47
N ALA A 73 -2.34 -9.13 17.51
CA ALA A 73 -3.38 -9.40 18.50
C ALA A 73 -4.80 -9.33 17.92
N SER A 74 -4.99 -8.55 16.85
CA SER A 74 -6.28 -8.40 16.15
C SER A 74 -6.53 -9.46 15.08
N ARG A 75 -5.61 -10.44 14.90
CA ARG A 75 -5.78 -11.46 13.87
C ARG A 75 -7.00 -12.36 14.17
N VAL A 76 -7.69 -12.72 13.11
CA VAL A 76 -8.88 -13.60 13.15
C VAL A 76 -8.58 -15.05 12.77
N LEU A 77 -7.38 -15.28 12.20
CA LEU A 77 -6.91 -16.63 11.88
C LEU A 77 -6.15 -17.23 13.08
N PRO A 78 -6.21 -18.54 13.32
CA PRO A 78 -5.43 -19.19 14.36
C PRO A 78 -3.91 -18.93 14.21
N PRO A 79 -3.14 -18.90 15.29
CA PRO A 79 -1.69 -18.79 15.21
C PRO A 79 -1.11 -19.90 14.32
N GLY A 80 -0.21 -19.53 13.43
CA GLY A 80 0.41 -20.49 12.50
C GLY A 80 -0.44 -20.91 11.30
N TYR A 81 -1.72 -20.50 11.22
CA TYR A 81 -2.55 -20.78 10.04
C TYR A 81 -1.90 -20.21 8.77
N PRO A 82 -1.67 -21.05 7.72
CA PRO A 82 -0.92 -20.62 6.56
C PRO A 82 -1.71 -19.60 5.72
N ILE A 83 -1.03 -18.53 5.32
CA ILE A 83 -1.56 -17.57 4.34
C ILE A 83 -1.18 -18.10 2.97
N GLY A 84 -2.16 -18.65 2.26
CA GLY A 84 -1.97 -19.30 0.99
C GLY A 84 -3.22 -19.32 0.14
N GLY A 85 -3.09 -19.76 -1.09
CA GLY A 85 -4.19 -19.86 -2.05
C GLY A 85 -4.20 -21.16 -2.85
N VAL A 86 -5.38 -21.70 -3.01
CA VAL A 86 -5.69 -22.76 -3.98
C VAL A 86 -6.15 -22.10 -5.28
N THR A 87 -5.73 -22.63 -6.41
CA THR A 87 -6.32 -22.36 -7.72
C THR A 87 -6.82 -23.65 -8.31
N ALA A 88 -8.11 -23.72 -8.62
CA ALA A 88 -8.77 -24.87 -9.23
C ALA A 88 -9.24 -24.54 -10.65
N TYR A 89 -9.26 -25.54 -11.51
CA TYR A 89 -9.83 -25.44 -12.86
C TYR A 89 -11.32 -25.82 -12.83
N GLY A 90 -12.18 -25.03 -13.44
CA GLY A 90 -13.61 -25.27 -13.54
C GLY A 90 -14.38 -24.88 -12.29
N ASN A 91 -14.18 -25.56 -11.18
CA ASN A 91 -14.79 -25.28 -9.87
C ASN A 91 -13.95 -25.85 -8.72
N LEU A 92 -14.34 -25.60 -7.46
CA LEU A 92 -13.59 -26.08 -6.30
C LEU A 92 -13.70 -27.60 -6.05
N MET A 93 -14.56 -28.34 -6.72
CA MET A 93 -14.62 -29.81 -6.64
C MET A 93 -13.74 -30.50 -7.68
N SER A 94 -13.14 -29.75 -8.59
CA SER A 94 -12.23 -30.25 -9.63
C SER A 94 -11.04 -31.03 -9.05
N PRO A 95 -10.58 -32.11 -9.72
CA PRO A 95 -9.31 -32.76 -9.38
C PRO A 95 -8.09 -31.92 -9.78
N TYR A 96 -8.26 -30.97 -10.71
CA TYR A 96 -7.19 -30.13 -11.21
C TYR A 96 -7.04 -28.87 -10.35
N PHE A 97 -6.11 -28.89 -9.40
CA PHE A 97 -5.77 -27.74 -8.59
C PHE A 97 -4.29 -27.67 -8.29
N TYR A 98 -3.82 -26.47 -8.01
CA TYR A 98 -2.51 -26.25 -7.40
C TYR A 98 -2.62 -25.31 -6.19
N TRP A 99 -1.70 -25.47 -5.29
CA TRP A 99 -1.60 -24.68 -4.08
C TRP A 99 -0.33 -23.81 -4.11
N ALA A 100 -0.44 -22.57 -3.67
CA ALA A 100 0.67 -21.66 -3.55
C ALA A 100 0.57 -20.88 -2.24
N HIS A 101 1.66 -20.82 -1.49
CA HIS A 101 1.79 -19.84 -0.43
C HIS A 101 1.77 -18.44 -1.04
N THR A 102 0.92 -17.57 -0.52
CA THR A 102 0.85 -16.17 -0.90
C THR A 102 1.42 -15.31 0.22
N GLY A 103 2.64 -15.53 0.58
CA GLY A 103 3.29 -14.67 1.55
C GLY A 103 4.29 -15.36 2.42
N GLY A 104 5.50 -14.90 2.33
CA GLY A 104 6.51 -14.82 3.37
C GLY A 104 6.88 -16.10 4.11
N ARG A 105 6.81 -17.28 3.47
CA ARG A 105 7.28 -18.53 4.08
C ARG A 105 8.30 -19.30 3.21
N GLY A 106 8.71 -18.73 2.09
CA GLY A 106 9.92 -19.23 1.43
C GLY A 106 11.14 -18.86 2.30
N PRO A 107 12.22 -19.66 2.28
CA PRO A 107 13.45 -19.30 2.98
C PRO A 107 13.93 -17.88 2.63
N ARG A 108 13.75 -17.43 1.38
CA ARG A 108 14.13 -16.07 0.92
C ARG A 108 13.32 -14.97 1.58
N ASP A 109 12.00 -15.12 1.73
CA ASP A 109 11.15 -14.09 2.32
C ASP A 109 11.45 -13.86 3.81
N GLN A 110 11.84 -14.92 4.53
CA GLN A 110 12.20 -14.83 5.95
C GLN A 110 13.53 -14.09 6.16
N ASP A 111 14.42 -14.14 5.17
CA ASP A 111 15.73 -13.49 5.25
C ASP A 111 15.71 -12.05 4.73
N TYR A 112 14.68 -11.68 3.95
CA TYR A 112 14.58 -10.39 3.26
C TYR A 112 13.70 -9.36 3.97
N PHE A 113 12.71 -9.80 4.78
CA PHE A 113 11.86 -8.91 5.56
C PHE A 113 12.02 -9.15 7.07
N PHE A 114 12.14 -8.06 7.80
CA PHE A 114 12.24 -8.11 9.27
C PHE A 114 10.95 -8.60 9.93
N GLN A 115 9.80 -8.37 9.29
CA GLN A 115 8.50 -8.78 9.78
C GLN A 115 7.88 -9.86 8.87
N ARG A 116 7.11 -10.76 9.50
CA ARG A 116 6.34 -11.76 8.75
C ARG A 116 5.01 -11.16 8.32
N ASN A 117 4.53 -11.57 7.15
CA ASN A 117 3.21 -11.21 6.66
C ASN A 117 2.10 -11.62 7.63
N GLU A 118 0.98 -10.90 7.57
CA GLU A 118 -0.21 -11.14 8.37
C GLU A 118 -1.47 -11.04 7.51
N ARG A 119 -2.58 -11.53 8.05
CA ARG A 119 -3.87 -11.43 7.39
C ARG A 119 -4.96 -11.10 8.38
N LEU A 120 -5.64 -9.98 8.14
CA LEU A 120 -6.84 -9.59 8.89
C LEU A 120 -7.71 -8.67 8.01
N PRO A 121 -9.02 -8.60 8.27
CA PRO A 121 -9.89 -7.71 7.51
C PRO A 121 -9.46 -6.24 7.65
N GLN A 122 -9.62 -5.45 6.58
CA GLN A 122 -9.22 -4.03 6.54
C GLN A 122 -9.77 -3.22 7.71
N TYR A 123 -11.02 -3.45 8.12
CA TYR A 123 -11.63 -2.74 9.26
C TYR A 123 -10.91 -3.00 10.60
N ALA A 124 -10.28 -4.17 10.77
CA ALA A 124 -9.45 -4.44 11.95
C ALA A 124 -8.14 -3.66 11.87
N THR A 125 -7.50 -3.60 10.71
CA THR A 125 -6.32 -2.76 10.45
C THR A 125 -6.63 -1.28 10.73
N GLU A 126 -7.75 -0.76 10.24
CA GLU A 126 -8.20 0.61 10.52
C GLU A 126 -8.45 0.85 12.01
N SER A 127 -9.02 -0.13 12.71
CA SER A 127 -9.26 -0.02 14.16
C SER A 127 -7.96 0.10 14.95
N VAL A 128 -6.93 -0.66 14.59
CA VAL A 128 -5.59 -0.56 15.21
C VAL A 128 -4.97 0.80 14.94
N LEU A 129 -4.99 1.29 13.69
CA LEU A 129 -4.45 2.60 13.35
C LEU A 129 -5.20 3.74 14.07
N ARG A 130 -6.55 3.68 14.15
CA ARG A 130 -7.35 4.65 14.93
C ARG A 130 -7.01 4.62 16.42
N ALA A 131 -6.75 3.44 16.98
CA ALA A 131 -6.31 3.33 18.36
C ALA A 131 -4.93 3.98 18.55
N ARG A 132 -3.99 3.73 17.64
CA ARG A 132 -2.64 4.31 17.67
C ARG A 132 -2.65 5.85 17.61
N LEU A 133 -3.57 6.45 16.84
CA LEU A 133 -3.70 7.92 16.76
C LEU A 133 -4.01 8.59 18.11
N ARG A 134 -4.66 7.89 19.04
CA ARG A 134 -4.97 8.44 20.37
C ARG A 134 -3.73 8.73 21.20
N ASP A 135 -2.62 8.07 20.89
CA ASP A 135 -1.33 8.26 21.58
C ASP A 135 -0.49 9.37 20.94
N LEU A 136 -1.00 10.04 19.90
CA LEU A 136 -0.28 11.03 19.12
C LEU A 136 -0.94 12.42 19.27
N PRO A 137 -0.50 13.23 20.22
CA PRO A 137 -1.16 14.50 20.58
C PRO A 137 -1.09 15.56 19.47
N SER A 138 -0.16 15.42 18.50
CA SER A 138 -0.07 16.29 17.33
C SER A 138 -1.12 15.98 16.25
N VAL A 139 -1.94 14.92 16.42
CA VAL A 139 -2.95 14.53 15.44
C VAL A 139 -4.34 14.91 15.93
N THR A 140 -5.01 15.80 15.19
CA THR A 140 -6.43 16.11 15.38
C THR A 140 -7.28 15.26 14.43
N THR A 141 -8.34 14.61 14.91
CA THR A 141 -9.22 13.78 14.08
C THR A 141 -10.65 14.30 14.05
N HIS A 142 -11.24 14.39 12.86
CA HIS A 142 -12.65 14.70 12.61
C HIS A 142 -13.33 13.48 11.97
N PHE A 143 -13.68 12.48 12.80
CA PHE A 143 -14.50 11.35 12.37
C PHE A 143 -15.99 11.75 12.32
N GLY A 144 -16.71 11.31 11.30
CA GLY A 144 -18.09 11.71 11.03
C GLY A 144 -18.19 13.08 10.35
N TRP A 145 -17.13 13.50 9.62
CA TRP A 145 -17.10 14.75 8.86
C TRP A 145 -16.68 14.50 7.41
N THR A 146 -17.39 15.14 6.48
CA THR A 146 -17.15 15.05 5.04
C THR A 146 -16.51 16.34 4.53
N ALA A 147 -15.43 16.21 3.75
CA ALA A 147 -14.88 17.32 2.99
C ALA A 147 -15.76 17.60 1.77
N GLU A 148 -16.20 18.87 1.59
CA GLU A 148 -17.02 19.28 0.46
C GLU A 148 -16.25 20.10 -0.58
N ARG A 149 -15.22 20.81 -0.15
CA ARG A 149 -14.43 21.70 -1.00
C ARG A 149 -12.99 21.76 -0.56
N VAL A 150 -12.10 21.74 -1.54
CA VAL A 150 -10.65 21.82 -1.36
C VAL A 150 -10.13 22.93 -2.27
N GLU A 151 -9.29 23.79 -1.71
CA GLU A 151 -8.63 24.91 -2.41
C GLU A 151 -7.20 25.04 -1.96
N GLN A 152 -6.34 25.59 -2.81
CA GLN A 152 -4.98 26.02 -2.45
C GLN A 152 -4.69 27.39 -3.03
N ASP A 153 -3.84 28.14 -2.31
CA ASP A 153 -3.29 29.43 -2.74
C ASP A 153 -1.80 29.54 -2.31
N ASP A 154 -1.23 30.70 -2.42
CA ASP A 154 0.18 30.94 -2.04
C ASP A 154 0.43 30.76 -0.54
N ASP A 155 -0.59 30.98 0.30
CA ASP A 155 -0.52 30.91 1.75
C ASP A 155 -0.75 29.48 2.31
N GLY A 156 -1.29 28.54 1.50
CA GLY A 156 -1.56 27.19 1.95
C GLY A 156 -2.78 26.52 1.29
N THR A 157 -3.41 25.64 2.04
CA THR A 157 -4.59 24.88 1.63
C THR A 157 -5.77 25.15 2.54
N ARG A 158 -7.00 25.07 1.99
CA ARG A 158 -8.27 25.22 2.72
C ARG A 158 -9.21 24.06 2.40
N ILE A 159 -9.87 23.55 3.45
CA ILE A 159 -10.84 22.45 3.33
C ILE A 159 -12.11 22.88 4.06
N SER A 160 -13.23 22.92 3.32
CA SER A 160 -14.55 23.07 3.93
C SER A 160 -15.08 21.69 4.30
N ILE A 161 -15.45 21.50 5.57
CA ILE A 161 -16.00 20.25 6.10
C ILE A 161 -17.38 20.47 6.70
N VAL A 162 -18.22 19.42 6.63
CA VAL A 162 -19.56 19.38 7.22
C VAL A 162 -19.77 18.05 7.95
N PRO A 163 -20.65 17.99 8.95
CA PRO A 163 -21.06 16.72 9.54
C PRO A 163 -21.56 15.74 8.47
N SER A 164 -21.13 14.48 8.55
CA SER A 164 -21.58 13.44 7.61
C SER A 164 -22.98 12.97 7.91
N ASP A 165 -23.80 12.78 6.87
CA ASP A 165 -25.05 12.05 6.95
C ASP A 165 -24.77 10.54 6.84
N GLU A 166 -24.82 9.83 7.97
CA GLU A 166 -24.56 8.39 8.00
C GLU A 166 -25.61 7.56 7.27
N SER A 167 -26.84 8.06 7.12
CA SER A 167 -27.93 7.36 6.43
C SER A 167 -27.65 7.16 4.93
N ALA A 168 -26.89 8.07 4.33
CA ALA A 168 -26.51 8.04 2.91
C ALA A 168 -25.42 6.98 2.58
N PHE A 169 -24.73 6.42 3.57
CA PHE A 169 -23.56 5.54 3.34
C PHE A 169 -23.87 4.05 3.39
N TYR A 170 -25.00 3.65 3.90
CA TYR A 170 -25.40 2.23 3.99
C TYR A 170 -26.00 1.68 2.68
N SER A 171 -26.33 2.54 1.71
CA SER A 171 -26.75 2.12 0.37
C SER A 171 -25.54 1.96 -0.54
N TRP A 172 -24.86 0.84 -0.46
CA TRP A 172 -23.79 0.46 -1.43
C TRP A 172 -24.44 -0.14 -2.69
N SER A 173 -25.12 0.71 -3.47
CA SER A 173 -25.42 0.41 -4.86
C SER A 173 -24.47 1.22 -5.76
N ALA A 174 -24.04 0.66 -6.87
CA ALA A 174 -23.27 1.37 -7.89
C ALA A 174 -24.04 2.59 -8.45
N ASP A 175 -25.35 2.64 -8.23
CA ASP A 175 -26.26 3.73 -8.60
C ASP A 175 -26.29 4.89 -7.59
N ALA A 176 -25.53 4.86 -6.50
CA ALA A 176 -25.32 6.02 -5.63
C ALA A 176 -24.55 7.17 -6.32
N GLN A 177 -24.70 7.29 -7.64
CA GLN A 177 -24.18 8.43 -8.43
C GLN A 177 -24.96 9.71 -8.21
N GLN A 178 -26.11 9.67 -7.51
CA GLN A 178 -26.96 10.84 -7.31
C GLN A 178 -27.63 10.84 -5.93
N VAL A 179 -26.86 10.82 -4.87
CA VAL A 179 -27.35 11.44 -3.65
C VAL A 179 -26.76 12.84 -3.61
N SER A 180 -27.44 13.79 -4.25
CA SER A 180 -27.28 15.20 -3.90
C SER A 180 -27.53 15.31 -2.39
N PRO A 181 -26.68 15.98 -1.61
CA PRO A 181 -26.97 16.25 -0.22
C PRO A 181 -28.33 16.95 -0.19
N GLN A 182 -29.35 16.27 0.32
CA GLN A 182 -30.56 16.99 0.69
C GLN A 182 -30.11 18.03 1.71
N ALA A 183 -30.39 19.29 1.39
CA ALA A 183 -30.06 20.45 2.17
C ALA A 183 -30.87 20.43 3.48
N SER A 184 -30.47 19.56 4.39
CA SER A 184 -30.85 19.64 5.79
C SER A 184 -29.95 20.66 6.51
N ASP A 185 -30.34 21.17 7.66
CA ASP A 185 -29.69 22.22 8.48
C ASP A 185 -28.16 22.03 8.76
N ALA A 186 -27.52 21.02 8.17
CA ALA A 186 -26.08 20.74 8.22
C ALA A 186 -25.19 21.91 7.75
N ARG A 187 -25.76 22.94 7.09
CA ARG A 187 -25.04 24.18 6.72
C ARG A 187 -24.67 25.04 7.92
N ALA A 188 -25.33 24.86 9.07
CA ALA A 188 -25.06 25.64 10.30
C ALA A 188 -23.71 25.26 10.93
N ASP A 189 -23.25 24.02 10.76
CA ASP A 189 -22.02 23.51 11.39
C ASP A 189 -20.83 23.39 10.40
N ARG A 190 -20.86 24.11 9.30
CA ARG A 190 -19.72 24.15 8.36
C ARG A 190 -18.47 24.69 9.06
N ARG A 191 -17.33 23.98 8.90
CA ARG A 191 -16.03 24.41 9.36
C ARG A 191 -15.06 24.55 8.19
N VAL A 192 -14.11 25.45 8.32
CA VAL A 192 -12.98 25.60 7.40
C VAL A 192 -11.70 25.24 8.14
N LEU A 193 -10.96 24.30 7.61
CA LEU A 193 -9.64 23.91 8.10
C LEU A 193 -8.58 24.50 7.17
N ARG A 194 -7.46 24.95 7.76
CA ARG A 194 -6.31 25.49 7.02
C ARG A 194 -5.06 24.64 7.31
N ALA A 195 -4.25 24.40 6.28
CA ALA A 195 -2.99 23.68 6.44
C ALA A 195 -1.94 24.18 5.43
N GLU A 196 -0.67 23.96 5.76
CA GLU A 196 0.42 24.21 4.80
C GLU A 196 0.38 23.24 3.62
N PHE A 197 0.18 21.95 3.91
CA PHE A 197 0.03 20.89 2.91
C PHE A 197 -1.30 20.14 3.08
N LEU A 198 -1.79 19.55 2.00
CA LEU A 198 -2.97 18.69 2.00
C LEU A 198 -2.67 17.37 1.29
N VAL A 199 -3.15 16.27 1.87
CA VAL A 199 -3.05 14.94 1.26
C VAL A 199 -4.43 14.32 1.10
N GLY A 200 -4.84 14.03 -0.14
CA GLY A 200 -6.04 13.28 -0.47
C GLY A 200 -5.81 11.78 -0.36
N CYS A 201 -6.39 11.16 0.67
CA CYS A 201 -6.46 9.71 0.89
C CYS A 201 -7.92 9.23 0.79
N ASP A 202 -8.75 9.92 0.01
CA ASP A 202 -10.21 9.85 -0.05
C ASP A 202 -10.73 8.84 -1.09
N GLY A 203 -9.85 7.94 -1.55
CA GLY A 203 -10.21 6.77 -2.33
C GLY A 203 -10.44 7.03 -3.81
N GLY A 204 -10.94 6.02 -4.53
CA GLY A 204 -11.04 6.05 -6.00
C GLY A 204 -11.92 7.17 -6.57
N ARG A 205 -12.87 7.70 -5.78
CA ARG A 205 -13.73 8.87 -6.11
C ARG A 205 -13.26 10.12 -5.38
N SER A 206 -11.96 10.38 -5.43
CA SER A 206 -11.28 11.43 -4.66
C SER A 206 -11.76 12.83 -5.05
N LEU A 207 -12.37 13.53 -4.10
CA LEU A 207 -12.67 14.96 -4.19
C LEU A 207 -11.40 15.78 -4.36
N VAL A 208 -10.34 15.43 -3.61
CA VAL A 208 -9.06 16.15 -3.65
C VAL A 208 -8.46 16.09 -5.04
N ARG A 209 -8.37 14.89 -5.64
CA ARG A 209 -7.86 14.70 -7.01
C ARG A 209 -8.65 15.52 -8.01
N GLU A 210 -9.99 15.42 -7.95
CA GLU A 210 -10.91 16.12 -8.88
C GLU A 210 -10.83 17.63 -8.73
N SER A 211 -10.78 18.15 -7.50
CA SER A 211 -10.62 19.59 -7.22
C SER A 211 -9.32 20.16 -7.78
N MET A 212 -8.27 19.33 -7.89
CA MET A 212 -6.98 19.72 -8.48
C MET A 212 -6.91 19.50 -9.99
N GLY A 213 -7.98 19.06 -10.64
CA GLY A 213 -7.97 18.75 -12.07
C GLY A 213 -6.98 17.67 -12.46
N ILE A 214 -6.68 16.74 -11.55
CA ILE A 214 -5.74 15.63 -11.81
C ILE A 214 -6.51 14.50 -12.48
N GLU A 215 -6.18 14.25 -13.73
CA GLU A 215 -6.77 13.18 -14.53
C GLU A 215 -6.21 11.81 -14.16
N ARG A 216 -6.95 10.75 -14.48
CA ARG A 216 -6.50 9.37 -14.42
C ARG A 216 -6.48 8.75 -15.81
N SER A 217 -5.49 7.91 -16.05
CA SER A 217 -5.37 7.08 -17.25
C SER A 217 -5.11 5.63 -16.86
N GLY A 218 -5.33 4.72 -17.78
CA GLY A 218 -5.10 3.31 -17.53
C GLY A 218 -6.00 2.41 -18.36
N ARG A 219 -6.24 1.20 -17.86
CA ARG A 219 -7.02 0.17 -18.54
C ARG A 219 -8.35 -0.06 -17.82
N ASP A 220 -9.45 0.17 -18.51
CA ASP A 220 -10.78 -0.31 -18.14
C ASP A 220 -11.03 -1.65 -18.86
N PHE A 221 -11.32 -2.70 -18.09
CA PHE A 221 -11.59 -4.03 -18.64
C PHE A 221 -13.05 -4.20 -19.06
N ASP A 222 -13.85 -3.16 -18.85
CA ASP A 222 -15.27 -3.16 -19.15
C ASP A 222 -16.06 -4.29 -18.45
N GLN A 223 -15.57 -4.70 -17.28
CA GLN A 223 -16.11 -5.81 -16.50
C GLN A 223 -16.58 -5.36 -15.13
N ARG A 224 -17.87 -5.61 -14.82
CA ARG A 224 -18.43 -5.43 -13.48
C ARG A 224 -18.14 -6.66 -12.63
N MET A 225 -17.79 -6.45 -11.38
CA MET A 225 -17.48 -7.48 -10.41
C MET A 225 -18.39 -7.37 -9.20
N VAL A 226 -18.75 -8.49 -8.61
CA VAL A 226 -19.44 -8.55 -7.31
C VAL A 226 -18.45 -8.78 -6.19
N LEU A 227 -18.73 -8.19 -5.03
CA LEU A 227 -18.22 -8.60 -3.72
C LEU A 227 -19.42 -9.09 -2.90
N ALA A 228 -19.48 -10.38 -2.63
CA ALA A 228 -20.43 -10.94 -1.66
C ALA A 228 -19.69 -11.29 -0.36
N VAL A 229 -20.28 -10.95 0.79
CA VAL A 229 -19.85 -11.42 2.11
C VAL A 229 -20.90 -12.41 2.59
N LEU A 230 -20.45 -13.59 3.03
CA LEU A 230 -21.34 -14.69 3.36
C LEU A 230 -20.85 -15.51 4.56
N ARG A 231 -21.78 -16.22 5.17
CA ARG A 231 -21.53 -17.25 6.18
C ARG A 231 -21.99 -18.61 5.68
N SER A 232 -21.12 -19.61 5.75
CA SER A 232 -21.45 -20.99 5.39
C SER A 232 -20.55 -21.99 6.08
N ARG A 233 -21.15 -22.82 6.92
CA ARG A 233 -20.47 -23.96 7.55
C ARG A 233 -20.19 -25.08 6.56
N GLU A 234 -21.14 -25.34 5.65
CA GLU A 234 -21.00 -26.39 4.64
C GLU A 234 -19.84 -26.11 3.69
N LEU A 235 -19.67 -24.86 3.24
CA LEU A 235 -18.51 -24.46 2.45
C LEU A 235 -17.21 -24.64 3.26
N HIS A 236 -17.20 -24.29 4.54
CA HIS A 236 -16.03 -24.50 5.41
C HIS A 236 -15.64 -26.00 5.43
N GLU A 237 -16.59 -26.91 5.64
CA GLU A 237 -16.34 -28.35 5.68
C GLU A 237 -15.84 -28.88 4.34
N ALA A 238 -16.45 -28.46 3.22
CA ALA A 238 -16.05 -28.89 1.89
C ALA A 238 -14.61 -28.46 1.54
N LEU A 239 -14.17 -27.30 2.00
CA LEU A 239 -12.83 -26.77 1.74
C LEU A 239 -11.72 -27.49 2.53
N LYS A 240 -12.04 -28.36 3.48
CA LYS A 240 -11.06 -29.23 4.18
C LYS A 240 -10.39 -30.26 3.28
N ARG A 241 -10.91 -30.47 2.07
CA ARG A 241 -10.25 -31.29 1.04
C ARG A 241 -8.92 -30.72 0.55
N TYR A 242 -8.71 -29.44 0.74
CA TYR A 242 -7.49 -28.73 0.38
C TYR A 242 -6.53 -28.55 1.55
N PRO A 243 -5.22 -28.35 1.31
CA PRO A 243 -4.34 -27.81 2.33
C PRO A 243 -4.92 -26.53 2.90
N GLU A 244 -4.68 -26.28 4.20
CA GLU A 244 -5.10 -25.03 4.85
C GLU A 244 -4.74 -23.83 3.99
N SER A 245 -5.73 -23.01 3.67
CA SER A 245 -5.61 -21.89 2.74
C SER A 245 -6.58 -20.78 3.10
N THR A 246 -6.20 -19.56 2.77
CA THR A 246 -7.03 -18.37 3.01
C THR A 246 -7.81 -17.92 1.78
N THR A 247 -7.42 -18.34 0.58
CA THR A 247 -8.10 -18.00 -0.68
C THR A 247 -8.23 -19.21 -1.58
N TYR A 248 -9.32 -19.26 -2.33
CA TYR A 248 -9.68 -20.35 -3.24
C TYR A 248 -10.15 -19.72 -4.55
N ARG A 249 -9.31 -19.77 -5.57
CA ARG A 249 -9.54 -19.19 -6.88
C ARG A 249 -10.02 -20.26 -7.86
N VAL A 250 -10.99 -19.91 -8.68
CA VAL A 250 -11.48 -20.73 -9.78
C VAL A 250 -11.13 -20.06 -11.11
N LEU A 251 -10.57 -20.84 -12.02
CA LEU A 251 -10.32 -20.49 -13.41
C LEU A 251 -11.10 -21.41 -14.31
N LYS A 252 -11.82 -20.85 -15.29
CA LYS A 252 -12.53 -21.59 -16.31
C LYS A 252 -12.62 -20.76 -17.61
N PRO A 253 -12.77 -21.41 -18.79
CA PRO A 253 -12.75 -20.72 -20.09
C PRO A 253 -13.77 -19.58 -20.19
N GLU A 254 -14.99 -19.76 -19.65
CA GLU A 254 -16.08 -18.80 -19.71
C GLU A 254 -15.75 -17.48 -19.01
N LEU A 255 -14.81 -17.50 -18.06
CA LEU A 255 -14.35 -16.30 -17.33
C LEU A 255 -13.30 -15.49 -18.10
N GLN A 256 -12.79 -15.98 -19.23
CA GLN A 256 -11.85 -15.27 -20.10
C GLN A 256 -10.60 -14.71 -19.34
N GLY A 257 -10.10 -15.48 -18.37
CA GLY A 257 -8.97 -15.09 -17.51
C GLY A 257 -9.35 -14.23 -16.28
N TYR A 258 -10.61 -13.85 -16.13
CA TYR A 258 -11.11 -13.29 -14.87
C TYR A 258 -11.29 -14.37 -13.83
N TRP A 259 -11.39 -13.97 -12.55
CA TRP A 259 -11.43 -14.91 -11.45
C TRP A 259 -12.80 -14.94 -10.77
N GLN A 260 -13.20 -16.14 -10.40
CA GLN A 260 -14.06 -16.33 -9.25
C GLN A 260 -13.17 -16.74 -8.07
N PHE A 261 -13.29 -16.09 -6.92
CA PHE A 261 -12.53 -16.54 -5.77
C PHE A 261 -13.25 -16.30 -4.44
N PHE A 262 -13.16 -17.31 -3.60
CA PHE A 262 -13.53 -17.23 -2.21
C PHE A 262 -12.32 -16.85 -1.37
N GLY A 263 -12.53 -16.02 -0.36
CA GLY A 263 -11.52 -15.74 0.65
C GLY A 263 -12.11 -15.92 2.04
N ARG A 264 -11.35 -16.55 2.94
CA ARG A 264 -11.75 -16.66 4.34
C ARG A 264 -11.64 -15.31 5.03
N ILE A 265 -12.65 -14.96 5.83
CA ILE A 265 -12.58 -13.88 6.80
C ILE A 265 -12.02 -14.47 8.10
N ASP A 266 -12.50 -15.65 8.49
CA ASP A 266 -12.05 -16.42 9.65
C ASP A 266 -11.84 -17.91 9.30
N VAL A 267 -11.44 -18.72 10.26
CA VAL A 267 -11.43 -20.18 10.15
C VAL A 267 -12.70 -20.73 10.79
N GLY A 268 -13.80 -20.56 10.08
CA GLY A 268 -15.15 -20.91 10.48
C GLY A 268 -16.09 -20.69 9.32
N GLU A 269 -17.11 -19.89 9.54
CA GLU A 269 -18.20 -19.68 8.59
C GLU A 269 -18.03 -18.45 7.70
N GLY A 270 -17.13 -17.51 8.06
CA GLY A 270 -17.00 -16.21 7.42
C GLY A 270 -16.20 -16.26 6.12
N PHE A 271 -16.83 -15.86 5.01
CA PHE A 271 -16.20 -15.77 3.69
C PHE A 271 -16.55 -14.47 2.98
N PHE A 272 -15.72 -14.09 2.05
CA PHE A 272 -16.06 -13.16 0.97
C PHE A 272 -15.84 -13.84 -0.37
N PHE A 273 -16.55 -13.37 -1.38
CA PHE A 273 -16.48 -13.90 -2.73
C PHE A 273 -16.42 -12.76 -3.75
N HIS A 274 -15.55 -12.89 -4.74
CA HIS A 274 -15.50 -12.02 -5.90
C HIS A 274 -15.72 -12.81 -7.18
N ALA A 275 -16.52 -12.25 -8.10
CA ALA A 275 -16.75 -12.83 -9.41
C ALA A 275 -17.11 -11.74 -10.44
N PRO A 276 -16.85 -11.98 -11.76
CA PRO A 276 -17.45 -11.18 -12.79
C PRO A 276 -18.98 -11.43 -12.85
N VAL A 277 -19.72 -10.35 -13.10
CA VAL A 277 -21.18 -10.39 -13.29
C VAL A 277 -21.58 -9.51 -14.47
N PRO A 278 -22.77 -9.69 -15.06
CA PRO A 278 -23.31 -8.78 -16.06
C PRO A 278 -23.35 -7.32 -15.56
N LYS A 279 -23.21 -6.36 -16.49
CA LYS A 279 -23.13 -4.94 -16.12
C LYS A 279 -24.37 -4.37 -15.44
N ASP A 280 -25.54 -4.91 -15.77
CA ASP A 280 -26.84 -4.52 -15.25
C ASP A 280 -27.23 -5.26 -13.96
N THR A 281 -26.33 -6.08 -13.41
CA THR A 281 -26.57 -6.81 -12.15
C THR A 281 -26.79 -5.86 -10.98
N ARG A 282 -27.87 -6.11 -10.24
CA ARG A 282 -28.26 -5.42 -9.00
C ARG A 282 -28.53 -6.45 -7.89
N PRO A 283 -28.60 -6.04 -6.62
CA PRO A 283 -28.87 -6.94 -5.52
C PRO A 283 -30.18 -7.74 -5.62
N ASP A 284 -31.16 -7.22 -6.36
CA ASP A 284 -32.53 -7.72 -6.48
C ASP A 284 -32.81 -8.49 -7.80
N ASN A 285 -31.88 -8.50 -8.77
CA ASN A 285 -32.14 -9.09 -10.08
C ASN A 285 -31.21 -10.26 -10.46
N PHE A 286 -30.42 -10.79 -9.52
CA PHE A 286 -29.41 -11.79 -9.83
C PHE A 286 -29.34 -12.90 -8.76
N ASP A 287 -29.16 -14.15 -9.21
CA ASP A 287 -29.00 -15.30 -8.33
C ASP A 287 -27.54 -15.45 -7.83
N PHE A 288 -27.23 -14.76 -6.74
CA PHE A 288 -25.89 -14.82 -6.12
C PHE A 288 -25.59 -16.19 -5.50
N LEU A 289 -26.61 -16.90 -4.96
CA LEU A 289 -26.42 -18.26 -4.43
C LEU A 289 -26.07 -19.23 -5.54
N GLY A 290 -26.77 -19.19 -6.68
CA GLY A 290 -26.44 -19.97 -7.86
C GLY A 290 -25.02 -19.73 -8.35
N LEU A 291 -24.56 -18.48 -8.38
CA LEU A 291 -23.19 -18.14 -8.74
C LEU A 291 -22.15 -18.72 -7.76
N LEU A 292 -22.43 -18.69 -6.46
CA LEU A 292 -21.58 -19.30 -5.44
C LEU A 292 -21.51 -20.81 -5.59
N HIS A 293 -22.66 -21.49 -5.82
CA HIS A 293 -22.76 -22.93 -6.03
C HIS A 293 -22.01 -23.38 -7.28
N GLU A 294 -22.13 -22.62 -8.37
CA GLU A 294 -21.41 -22.86 -9.61
C GLU A 294 -19.89 -22.80 -9.40
N ALA A 295 -19.40 -21.75 -8.75
CA ALA A 295 -17.98 -21.59 -8.45
C ALA A 295 -17.47 -22.68 -7.48
N ALA A 296 -18.26 -23.07 -6.51
CA ALA A 296 -17.92 -24.14 -5.58
C ALA A 296 -17.98 -25.53 -6.22
N GLY A 297 -18.89 -25.75 -7.20
CA GLY A 297 -19.13 -27.05 -7.85
C GLY A 297 -20.09 -27.94 -7.05
N PHE A 298 -20.82 -27.41 -6.07
CA PHE A 298 -21.86 -28.09 -5.29
C PHE A 298 -22.79 -27.07 -4.64
N ALA A 299 -24.01 -27.48 -4.32
CA ALA A 299 -24.96 -26.68 -3.58
C ALA A 299 -24.66 -26.72 -2.08
N PHE A 300 -24.72 -25.58 -1.40
CA PHE A 300 -24.51 -25.45 0.04
C PHE A 300 -25.36 -24.33 0.63
N ALA A 301 -25.72 -24.45 1.90
CA ALA A 301 -26.41 -23.38 2.63
C ALA A 301 -25.47 -22.22 2.90
N ALA A 302 -25.91 -21.00 2.57
CA ALA A 302 -25.18 -19.77 2.84
C ALA A 302 -26.14 -18.63 3.21
N GLU A 303 -25.69 -17.76 4.13
CA GLU A 303 -26.34 -16.50 4.45
C GLU A 303 -25.49 -15.37 3.90
N LEU A 304 -26.10 -14.51 3.08
CA LEU A 304 -25.43 -13.34 2.50
C LEU A 304 -25.57 -12.14 3.46
N ASP A 305 -24.44 -11.68 4.00
CA ASP A 305 -24.38 -10.53 4.89
C ASP A 305 -24.25 -9.21 4.11
N HIS A 306 -23.65 -9.26 2.90
CA HIS A 306 -23.43 -8.07 2.07
C HIS A 306 -23.23 -8.46 0.59
N VAL A 307 -23.79 -7.63 -0.30
CA VAL A 307 -23.52 -7.67 -1.75
C VAL A 307 -23.20 -6.27 -2.23
N GLY A 308 -22.02 -6.11 -2.83
CA GLY A 308 -21.56 -4.85 -3.40
C GLY A 308 -20.93 -5.06 -4.78
N PHE A 309 -20.76 -3.97 -5.53
CA PHE A 309 -20.20 -4.04 -6.88
C PHE A 309 -19.03 -3.08 -7.06
N TRP A 310 -18.14 -3.43 -7.98
CA TRP A 310 -17.02 -2.61 -8.39
C TRP A 310 -16.66 -2.91 -9.86
N ASP A 311 -16.03 -1.95 -10.53
CA ASP A 311 -15.58 -2.13 -11.90
C ASP A 311 -14.12 -2.54 -11.94
N LEU A 312 -13.79 -3.51 -12.80
CA LEU A 312 -12.42 -4.00 -12.99
C LEU A 312 -11.61 -2.96 -13.77
N ARG A 313 -10.78 -2.21 -13.07
CA ARG A 313 -9.98 -1.13 -13.65
C ARG A 313 -8.58 -1.13 -13.06
N VAL A 314 -7.59 -0.79 -13.91
CA VAL A 314 -6.23 -0.43 -13.49
C VAL A 314 -6.01 1.02 -13.92
N MET A 315 -6.07 1.95 -12.98
CA MET A 315 -6.02 3.38 -13.26
C MET A 315 -4.95 4.05 -12.41
N THR A 316 -4.19 4.97 -13.00
CA THR A 316 -3.23 5.82 -12.27
C THR A 316 -3.47 7.29 -12.57
N ALA A 317 -3.28 8.14 -11.58
CA ALA A 317 -3.32 9.59 -11.74
C ALA A 317 -2.13 10.08 -12.58
N SER A 318 -2.36 11.10 -13.40
CA SER A 318 -1.33 11.71 -14.25
C SER A 318 -0.18 12.33 -13.44
N ARG A 319 -0.48 12.75 -12.20
CA ARG A 319 0.49 13.26 -11.21
C ARG A 319 -0.02 12.96 -9.81
N TYR A 320 0.91 12.84 -8.84
CA TYR A 320 0.60 12.58 -7.43
C TYR A 320 0.70 13.83 -6.56
N ARG A 321 1.11 14.96 -7.17
CA ARG A 321 1.26 16.25 -6.52
C ARG A 321 0.83 17.38 -7.44
N GLN A 322 0.23 18.42 -6.87
CA GLN A 322 0.03 19.72 -7.49
C GLN A 322 0.18 20.83 -6.46
N GLY A 323 1.29 21.57 -6.54
CA GLY A 323 1.60 22.60 -5.56
C GLY A 323 1.77 22.02 -4.14
N ARG A 324 0.90 22.43 -3.22
CA ARG A 324 0.87 21.97 -1.82
C ARG A 324 -0.05 20.77 -1.59
N VAL A 325 -0.74 20.30 -2.64
CA VAL A 325 -1.71 19.20 -2.57
C VAL A 325 -1.10 17.93 -3.12
N PHE A 326 -1.16 16.85 -2.34
CA PHE A 326 -0.76 15.49 -2.69
C PHE A 326 -1.97 14.56 -2.70
N ILE A 327 -1.84 13.42 -3.37
CA ILE A 327 -2.79 12.32 -3.31
C ILE A 327 -2.05 11.02 -3.00
N ALA A 328 -2.70 10.06 -2.30
CA ALA A 328 -2.12 8.78 -1.92
C ALA A 328 -3.17 7.65 -1.94
N GLY A 329 -2.72 6.42 -2.10
CA GLY A 329 -3.56 5.24 -2.17
C GLY A 329 -4.54 5.27 -3.35
N ASP A 330 -5.78 4.83 -3.16
CA ASP A 330 -6.78 4.76 -4.23
C ASP A 330 -7.13 6.12 -4.84
N ALA A 331 -6.78 7.24 -4.20
CA ALA A 331 -6.93 8.57 -4.78
C ALA A 331 -6.00 8.79 -5.98
N CYS A 332 -4.79 8.22 -5.95
CA CYS A 332 -3.82 8.33 -7.04
C CYS A 332 -3.74 7.08 -7.91
N HIS A 333 -4.02 5.89 -7.39
CA HIS A 333 -3.94 4.65 -8.15
C HIS A 333 -5.00 3.63 -7.72
N GLN A 334 -5.58 2.95 -8.65
CA GLN A 334 -6.63 1.98 -8.40
C GLN A 334 -6.39 0.73 -9.23
N HIS A 335 -6.40 -0.42 -8.58
CA HIS A 335 -6.44 -1.71 -9.26
C HIS A 335 -7.33 -2.72 -8.52
N PRO A 336 -7.74 -3.80 -9.21
CA PRO A 336 -8.59 -4.83 -8.64
C PRO A 336 -7.88 -5.56 -7.49
N PRO A 337 -8.61 -6.27 -6.63
CA PRO A 337 -8.04 -7.00 -5.49
C PRO A 337 -7.15 -8.19 -5.88
N TYR A 338 -6.84 -8.34 -7.16
CA TYR A 338 -5.98 -9.39 -7.70
C TYR A 338 -4.56 -9.26 -7.13
N GLY A 339 -4.09 -10.32 -6.49
CA GLY A 339 -2.76 -10.35 -5.86
C GLY A 339 -2.65 -9.63 -4.51
N GLY A 340 -3.65 -8.84 -4.09
CA GLY A 340 -3.62 -8.11 -2.81
C GLY A 340 -2.66 -6.92 -2.76
N PHE A 341 -2.36 -6.32 -3.92
CA PHE A 341 -1.39 -5.21 -3.99
C PHE A 341 -1.93 -3.88 -3.45
N GLY A 342 -3.22 -3.54 -3.66
CA GLY A 342 -3.77 -2.19 -3.43
C GLY A 342 -3.53 -1.63 -2.04
N LEU A 343 -3.94 -2.37 -1.00
CA LEU A 343 -3.75 -1.96 0.38
C LEU A 343 -2.28 -1.76 0.73
N ASN A 344 -1.43 -2.71 0.34
CA ASN A 344 0.00 -2.69 0.65
C ASN A 344 0.72 -1.54 -0.07
N THR A 345 0.40 -1.30 -1.35
CA THR A 345 0.94 -0.18 -2.11
C THR A 345 0.51 1.17 -1.53
N GLY A 346 -0.75 1.30 -1.11
CA GLY A 346 -1.23 2.53 -0.47
C GLY A 346 -0.58 2.79 0.90
N LEU A 347 -0.32 1.76 1.70
CA LEU A 347 0.40 1.91 2.97
C LEU A 347 1.87 2.28 2.74
N GLU A 348 2.51 1.77 1.68
CA GLU A 348 3.84 2.21 1.25
C GLU A 348 3.84 3.68 0.81
N ASP A 349 2.77 4.17 0.14
CA ASP A 349 2.64 5.60 -0.20
C ASP A 349 2.64 6.46 1.07
N ALA A 350 1.90 6.05 2.11
CA ALA A 350 1.84 6.76 3.38
C ALA A 350 3.21 6.83 4.06
N ALA A 351 3.94 5.71 4.09
CA ALA A 351 5.28 5.66 4.64
C ALA A 351 6.26 6.52 3.83
N ASN A 352 6.27 6.40 2.49
CA ASN A 352 7.16 7.14 1.60
C ASN A 352 6.91 8.66 1.65
N LEU A 353 5.65 9.09 1.59
CA LEU A 353 5.28 10.52 1.60
C LEU A 353 5.44 11.13 2.99
N GLY A 354 5.07 10.40 4.05
CA GLY A 354 4.96 10.95 5.39
C GLY A 354 6.29 11.46 5.95
N TRP A 355 7.38 10.68 5.82
CA TRP A 355 8.69 11.14 6.27
C TRP A 355 9.23 12.30 5.41
N LYS A 356 8.92 12.34 4.11
CA LYS A 356 9.34 13.41 3.19
C LYS A 356 8.66 14.74 3.55
N LEU A 357 7.34 14.70 3.83
CA LEU A 357 6.62 15.87 4.34
C LEU A 357 7.19 16.34 5.67
N ALA A 358 7.39 15.42 6.63
CA ALA A 358 7.96 15.76 7.92
C ALA A 358 9.37 16.38 7.80
N ALA A 359 10.24 15.80 6.97
CA ALA A 359 11.58 16.33 6.71
C ALA A 359 11.55 17.75 6.15
N THR A 360 10.64 18.03 5.22
CA THR A 360 10.49 19.34 4.60
C THR A 360 9.96 20.37 5.61
N ILE A 361 8.94 20.02 6.37
CA ILE A 361 8.35 20.88 7.40
C ILE A 361 9.36 21.18 8.52
N GLN A 362 10.18 20.20 8.91
CA GLN A 362 11.25 20.35 9.90
C GLN A 362 12.50 21.06 9.35
N GLY A 363 12.53 21.36 8.04
CA GLY A 363 13.56 22.20 7.41
C GLY A 363 14.88 21.50 7.08
N TRP A 364 14.91 20.15 7.08
CA TRP A 364 16.07 19.37 6.63
C TRP A 364 15.83 18.62 5.32
N GLY A 365 14.59 18.56 4.81
CA GLY A 365 14.22 18.09 3.49
C GLY A 365 14.00 19.25 2.51
N GLY A 366 14.49 19.10 1.28
CA GLY A 366 14.31 20.08 0.22
C GLY A 366 13.09 19.77 -0.67
N GLN A 367 12.88 20.62 -1.69
CA GLN A 367 11.75 20.52 -2.61
C GLN A 367 11.80 19.25 -3.45
N ASP A 368 13.00 18.84 -3.92
CA ASP A 368 13.20 17.65 -4.73
C ASP A 368 12.83 16.38 -3.95
N LEU A 369 12.88 16.42 -2.61
CA LEU A 369 12.43 15.32 -1.75
C LEU A 369 10.92 15.09 -1.88
N LEU A 370 10.12 16.15 -1.93
CA LEU A 370 8.68 16.05 -2.14
C LEU A 370 8.33 15.60 -3.56
N ASP A 371 9.07 16.06 -4.57
CA ASP A 371 8.84 15.69 -5.96
C ASP A 371 9.21 14.22 -6.23
N SER A 372 10.18 13.69 -5.49
CA SER A 372 10.58 12.29 -5.58
C SER A 372 9.46 11.31 -5.21
N TYR A 373 8.43 11.73 -4.45
CA TYR A 373 7.29 10.87 -4.11
C TYR A 373 6.62 10.29 -5.36
N ALA A 374 6.24 11.16 -6.30
CA ALA A 374 5.60 10.73 -7.54
C ALA A 374 6.57 9.91 -8.41
N GLN A 375 7.84 10.33 -8.49
CA GLN A 375 8.87 9.67 -9.31
C GLN A 375 9.20 8.25 -8.81
N GLU A 376 9.09 8.00 -7.53
CA GLU A 376 9.27 6.69 -6.91
C GLU A 376 8.01 5.83 -7.03
N ARG A 377 6.84 6.36 -6.67
CA ARG A 377 5.63 5.57 -6.47
C ARG A 377 4.83 5.29 -7.74
N GLN A 378 4.76 6.24 -8.66
CA GLN A 378 3.96 6.10 -9.89
C GLN A 378 4.47 4.98 -10.82
N PRO A 379 5.78 4.83 -11.10
CA PRO A 379 6.28 3.70 -11.90
C PRO A 379 5.97 2.35 -11.27
N ILE A 380 6.19 2.20 -9.96
CA ILE A 380 5.91 0.97 -9.21
C ILE A 380 4.44 0.55 -9.38
N PHE A 381 3.51 1.51 -9.21
CA PHE A 381 2.10 1.20 -9.38
C PHE A 381 1.76 0.80 -10.83
N ARG A 382 2.24 1.56 -11.82
CA ARG A 382 1.99 1.31 -13.24
C ARG A 382 2.46 -0.09 -13.65
N GLU A 383 3.69 -0.44 -13.32
CA GLU A 383 4.24 -1.76 -13.64
C GLU A 383 3.52 -2.88 -12.88
N THR A 384 3.15 -2.69 -11.61
CA THR A 384 2.31 -3.63 -10.86
C THR A 384 1.00 -3.89 -11.60
N GLY A 385 0.33 -2.84 -12.06
CA GLY A 385 -0.92 -2.93 -12.81
C GLY A 385 -0.76 -3.65 -14.16
N GLU A 386 0.27 -3.31 -14.92
CA GLU A 386 0.52 -3.87 -16.25
C GLU A 386 1.04 -5.30 -16.20
N VAL A 387 2.06 -5.57 -15.38
CA VAL A 387 2.76 -6.86 -15.38
C VAL A 387 2.06 -7.89 -14.49
N MET A 388 1.74 -7.49 -13.25
CA MET A 388 1.21 -8.45 -12.29
C MET A 388 -0.29 -8.68 -12.47
N ILE A 389 -1.07 -7.64 -12.76
CA ILE A 389 -2.53 -7.72 -12.86
C ILE A 389 -2.98 -7.97 -14.30
N ALA A 390 -2.80 -7.02 -15.22
CA ALA A 390 -3.24 -7.17 -16.60
C ALA A 390 -2.50 -8.34 -17.31
N GLY A 391 -1.19 -8.44 -17.11
CA GLY A 391 -0.38 -9.57 -17.58
C GLY A 391 -0.81 -10.90 -16.97
N GLY A 392 -1.23 -10.92 -15.69
CA GLY A 392 -1.80 -12.08 -15.01
C GLY A 392 -3.08 -12.57 -15.69
N ILE A 393 -4.04 -11.65 -15.89
CA ILE A 393 -5.31 -11.94 -16.59
C ILE A 393 -5.03 -12.47 -18.02
N GLY A 394 -4.08 -11.84 -18.73
CA GLY A 394 -3.69 -12.27 -20.07
C GLY A 394 -3.10 -13.69 -20.11
N ARG A 395 -2.23 -14.02 -19.15
CA ARG A 395 -1.64 -15.37 -19.02
C ARG A 395 -2.71 -16.43 -18.68
N ASP A 396 -3.62 -16.11 -17.76
CA ASP A 396 -4.72 -16.99 -17.38
C ASP A 396 -5.62 -17.26 -18.60
N ARG A 397 -5.98 -16.23 -19.37
CA ARG A 397 -6.77 -16.34 -20.60
C ARG A 397 -6.08 -17.20 -21.64
N ALA A 398 -4.82 -16.93 -21.95
CA ALA A 398 -4.07 -17.69 -22.96
C ALA A 398 -3.95 -19.18 -22.60
N PHE A 399 -3.81 -19.51 -21.30
CA PHE A 399 -3.81 -20.89 -20.85
C PHE A 399 -5.17 -21.55 -21.08
N LEU A 400 -6.27 -20.88 -20.70
CA LEU A 400 -7.63 -21.41 -20.81
C LEU A 400 -8.10 -21.56 -22.26
N GLU A 401 -7.62 -20.72 -23.19
CA GLU A 401 -7.89 -20.84 -24.62
C GLU A 401 -7.14 -22.02 -25.25
N ARG A 402 -5.95 -22.34 -24.73
CA ARG A 402 -5.10 -23.37 -25.33
C ARG A 402 -5.39 -24.77 -24.82
N TYR A 403 -5.70 -24.94 -23.55
CA TYR A 403 -5.78 -26.23 -22.88
C TYR A 403 -7.16 -26.51 -22.30
N ASN A 404 -7.68 -27.71 -22.56
CA ASN A 404 -8.94 -28.20 -22.01
C ASN A 404 -8.76 -29.66 -21.52
N PRO A 405 -9.06 -29.99 -20.25
CA PRO A 405 -8.83 -31.34 -19.71
C PRO A 405 -9.59 -32.43 -20.42
N GLU A 406 -10.76 -32.14 -20.99
CA GLU A 406 -11.57 -33.12 -21.73
C GLU A 406 -10.97 -33.47 -23.09
N LYS A 407 -10.19 -32.54 -23.70
CA LYS A 407 -9.58 -32.72 -25.02
C LYS A 407 -8.13 -33.16 -24.94
N ASP A 408 -7.38 -32.59 -24.00
CA ASP A 408 -5.92 -32.66 -23.98
C ASP A 408 -5.38 -33.67 -22.94
N GLY A 409 -6.24 -34.19 -22.04
CA GLY A 409 -5.89 -35.25 -21.09
C GLY A 409 -4.56 -35.04 -20.36
N GLN A 410 -3.58 -35.92 -20.59
CA GLN A 410 -2.27 -35.86 -19.92
C GLN A 410 -1.47 -34.60 -20.27
N GLU A 411 -1.61 -34.03 -21.46
CA GLU A 411 -0.95 -32.77 -21.84
C GLU A 411 -1.48 -31.62 -20.99
N PHE A 412 -2.79 -31.58 -20.72
CA PHE A 412 -3.38 -30.60 -19.81
C PHE A 412 -2.79 -30.73 -18.41
N GLU A 413 -2.65 -31.92 -17.85
CA GLU A 413 -2.10 -32.12 -16.50
C GLU A 413 -0.67 -31.56 -16.38
N GLN A 414 0.17 -31.83 -17.36
CA GLN A 414 1.53 -31.33 -17.42
C GLN A 414 1.57 -29.79 -17.54
N ALA A 415 0.75 -29.24 -18.45
CA ALA A 415 0.63 -27.81 -18.68
C ALA A 415 0.09 -27.09 -17.43
N TRP A 416 -0.89 -27.67 -16.73
CA TRP A 416 -1.46 -27.12 -15.49
C TRP A 416 -0.44 -27.08 -14.35
N ALA A 417 0.34 -28.14 -14.18
CA ALA A 417 1.41 -28.20 -13.19
C ALA A 417 2.49 -27.13 -13.46
N GLU A 418 2.89 -26.95 -14.74
CA GLU A 418 3.85 -25.92 -15.15
C GLU A 418 3.27 -24.51 -14.95
N PHE A 419 2.00 -24.29 -15.29
CA PHE A 419 1.30 -23.04 -15.07
C PHE A 419 1.33 -22.63 -13.58
N GLY A 420 1.08 -23.57 -12.68
CA GLY A 420 1.19 -23.35 -11.23
C GLY A 420 2.62 -23.02 -10.77
N ARG A 421 3.66 -23.63 -11.36
CA ARG A 421 5.07 -23.30 -11.07
C ARG A 421 5.40 -21.88 -11.49
N ARG A 422 5.03 -21.48 -12.72
CA ARG A 422 5.28 -20.12 -13.26
C ARG A 422 4.55 -19.04 -12.46
N ALA A 423 3.33 -19.31 -12.01
CA ALA A 423 2.57 -18.39 -11.17
C ALA A 423 3.29 -18.10 -9.83
N ARG A 424 3.98 -19.10 -9.26
CA ARG A 424 4.81 -18.93 -8.06
C ARG A 424 6.06 -18.10 -8.35
N SER A 425 6.79 -18.43 -9.43
CA SER A 425 8.04 -17.72 -9.80
C SER A 425 7.82 -16.24 -10.10
N ALA A 426 6.73 -15.89 -10.80
CA ALA A 426 6.41 -14.50 -11.11
C ALA A 426 6.22 -13.63 -9.85
N ARG A 427 5.70 -14.20 -8.75
CA ARG A 427 5.59 -13.47 -7.48
C ARG A 427 6.93 -13.28 -6.76
N GLN A 428 7.87 -14.20 -6.95
CA GLN A 428 9.20 -14.11 -6.36
C GLN A 428 10.08 -13.03 -7.02
N ALA A 429 9.77 -12.65 -8.26
CA ALA A 429 10.46 -11.58 -8.99
C ALA A 429 9.87 -10.18 -8.74
N TYR A 430 8.91 -10.04 -7.81
CA TYR A 430 8.34 -8.75 -7.44
C TYR A 430 9.18 -8.11 -6.34
N GLU A 431 9.98 -7.13 -6.71
CA GLU A 431 10.83 -6.38 -5.79
C GLU A 431 10.83 -4.89 -6.17
N PRO A 432 9.94 -4.08 -5.56
CA PRO A 432 9.92 -2.64 -5.77
C PRO A 432 11.22 -1.97 -5.31
N HIS A 433 11.84 -1.21 -6.20
CA HIS A 433 13.07 -0.47 -5.91
C HIS A 433 13.07 0.92 -6.55
N TYR A 434 13.96 1.81 -6.07
CA TYR A 434 14.01 3.23 -6.41
C TYR A 434 15.39 3.67 -6.94
N GLU A 435 16.09 2.81 -7.69
CA GLU A 435 17.43 3.13 -8.23
C GLU A 435 17.47 4.43 -9.04
N GLY A 436 16.38 4.74 -9.77
CA GLY A 436 16.26 5.97 -10.57
C GLY A 436 15.72 7.18 -9.82
N SER A 437 15.55 7.10 -8.51
CA SER A 437 15.08 8.25 -7.71
C SER A 437 16.16 9.34 -7.64
N PRO A 438 15.79 10.63 -7.80
CA PRO A 438 16.73 11.75 -7.67
C PRO A 438 17.29 11.91 -6.26
N VAL A 439 16.66 11.28 -5.26
CA VAL A 439 17.07 11.30 -3.85
C VAL A 439 17.74 9.98 -3.43
N VAL A 440 18.28 9.25 -4.39
CA VAL A 440 19.08 8.02 -4.22
C VAL A 440 20.38 8.17 -4.99
N ALA A 441 21.50 7.91 -4.36
CA ALA A 441 22.79 7.84 -5.05
C ALA A 441 22.96 6.45 -5.68
N GLY A 442 22.06 6.13 -6.61
CA GLY A 442 21.98 4.86 -7.31
C GLY A 442 22.93 4.75 -8.52
N PRO A 443 22.83 3.65 -9.26
CA PRO A 443 23.64 3.45 -10.45
C PRO A 443 23.25 4.47 -11.55
N PRO A 444 24.20 4.86 -12.42
CA PRO A 444 23.87 5.65 -13.59
C PRO A 444 22.80 4.94 -14.44
N ASN A 445 21.75 5.68 -14.84
CA ASN A 445 20.59 5.15 -15.58
C ASN A 445 19.72 4.15 -14.82
N GLY A 446 19.79 4.11 -13.48
CA GLY A 446 18.82 3.39 -12.64
C GLY A 446 17.40 3.83 -12.94
N VAL A 447 16.43 2.96 -12.67
CA VAL A 447 15.00 3.21 -12.84
C VAL A 447 14.26 2.85 -11.55
N CYS A 448 13.08 3.43 -11.34
CA CYS A 448 12.15 2.93 -10.32
C CYS A 448 11.30 1.84 -10.96
N SER A 449 11.36 0.61 -10.44
CA SER A 449 10.72 -0.56 -11.04
C SER A 449 10.30 -1.58 -9.98
N ILE A 450 9.44 -2.53 -10.39
CA ILE A 450 9.09 -3.73 -9.60
C ILE A 450 9.96 -4.94 -9.97
N HIS A 451 10.80 -4.82 -10.99
CA HIS A 451 11.60 -5.90 -11.51
C HIS A 451 12.96 -5.93 -10.83
N GLY A 452 13.18 -6.92 -9.99
CA GLY A 452 14.43 -7.16 -9.28
C GLY A 452 14.45 -8.55 -8.66
N GLU A 453 15.56 -8.88 -8.05
CA GLU A 453 15.67 -10.06 -7.20
C GLU A 453 16.04 -9.59 -5.80
N PRO A 454 15.31 -10.03 -4.76
CA PRO A 454 15.65 -9.74 -3.38
C PRO A 454 17.12 -10.05 -3.12
N SER A 455 17.87 -9.06 -2.68
CA SER A 455 19.31 -9.16 -2.39
C SER A 455 19.60 -8.86 -0.93
N LEU A 456 20.56 -9.57 -0.37
CA LEU A 456 21.07 -9.29 0.97
C LEU A 456 22.14 -8.19 0.95
N ALA A 457 22.71 -7.90 -0.22
CA ALA A 457 23.67 -6.81 -0.40
C ALA A 457 22.96 -5.45 -0.31
N ALA A 458 23.61 -4.48 0.31
CA ALA A 458 23.13 -3.11 0.40
C ALA A 458 23.29 -2.42 -0.95
N GLN A 459 22.21 -2.30 -1.69
CA GLN A 459 22.15 -1.66 -2.99
C GLN A 459 21.35 -0.37 -2.91
N ALA A 460 21.88 0.73 -3.44
CA ALA A 460 21.18 2.01 -3.45
C ALA A 460 19.88 1.94 -4.25
N GLY A 461 18.78 2.36 -3.66
CA GLY A 461 17.44 2.26 -4.21
C GLY A 461 16.67 1.02 -3.75
N HIS A 462 17.29 0.04 -3.11
CA HIS A 462 16.68 -1.20 -2.67
C HIS A 462 16.35 -1.20 -1.19
N HIS A 463 15.39 -2.04 -0.80
CA HIS A 463 15.04 -2.29 0.59
C HIS A 463 16.25 -2.88 1.34
N LEU A 464 16.48 -2.42 2.56
CA LEU A 464 17.53 -2.96 3.42
C LEU A 464 17.13 -4.36 3.91
N ALA A 465 17.95 -5.37 3.67
CA ALA A 465 17.72 -6.69 4.23
C ALA A 465 17.99 -6.70 5.76
N PRO A 466 17.15 -7.33 6.59
CA PRO A 466 17.40 -7.44 8.02
C PRO A 466 18.56 -8.38 8.31
N ARG A 467 19.50 -7.97 9.22
CA ARG A 467 20.64 -8.77 9.67
C ARG A 467 20.84 -8.61 11.17
N LEU A 468 21.37 -9.66 11.80
CA LEU A 468 21.74 -9.60 13.20
C LEU A 468 23.05 -8.85 13.38
N LEU A 469 23.08 -7.99 14.38
CA LEU A 469 24.28 -7.35 14.90
C LEU A 469 25.00 -8.27 15.88
N SER A 470 26.23 -7.93 16.25
CA SER A 470 27.04 -8.68 17.21
C SER A 470 26.43 -8.80 18.62
N ASN A 471 25.44 -7.97 18.92
CA ASN A 471 24.68 -7.95 20.18
C ASN A 471 23.33 -8.68 20.08
N ASP A 472 23.15 -9.56 19.11
CA ASP A 472 21.93 -10.33 18.82
C ASP A 472 20.68 -9.49 18.51
N ARG A 473 20.81 -8.19 18.32
CA ARG A 473 19.71 -7.33 17.85
C ARG A 473 19.68 -7.28 16.34
N ASN A 474 18.48 -7.23 15.76
CA ASN A 474 18.36 -6.98 14.33
C ASN A 474 18.66 -5.50 14.01
N VAL A 475 19.29 -5.25 12.86
CA VAL A 475 19.61 -3.89 12.39
C VAL A 475 18.35 -2.98 12.34
N PHE A 476 17.18 -3.53 12.02
CA PHE A 476 15.90 -2.81 12.03
C PHE A 476 15.53 -2.23 13.39
N GLN A 477 15.94 -2.87 14.48
CA GLN A 477 15.71 -2.38 15.84
C GLN A 477 16.61 -1.19 16.20
N MET A 478 17.59 -0.89 15.35
CA MET A 478 18.54 0.21 15.54
C MET A 478 18.31 1.38 14.61
N LEU A 479 17.43 1.23 13.59
CA LEU A 479 17.10 2.32 12.67
C LEU A 479 16.38 3.44 13.39
N GLY A 480 16.80 4.70 13.10
CA GLY A 480 16.20 5.91 13.66
C GLY A 480 14.99 6.40 12.84
N GLN A 481 14.33 7.45 13.35
CA GLN A 481 13.26 8.13 12.60
C GLN A 481 13.81 9.03 11.47
N GLY A 482 15.08 9.44 11.54
CA GLY A 482 15.84 10.10 10.48
C GLY A 482 16.63 9.11 9.65
N PHE A 483 17.71 9.57 9.03
CA PHE A 483 18.67 8.68 8.39
C PHE A 483 19.43 7.83 9.39
N THR A 484 19.90 6.67 8.97
CA THR A 484 20.79 5.81 9.75
C THR A 484 22.01 5.45 8.92
N LEU A 485 23.20 5.69 9.47
CA LEU A 485 24.46 5.21 8.91
C LEU A 485 24.86 3.94 9.64
N LEU A 486 24.85 2.82 8.93
CA LEU A 486 25.41 1.55 9.41
C LEU A 486 26.90 1.56 9.09
N ALA A 487 27.75 1.32 10.08
CA ALA A 487 29.20 1.35 9.98
C ALA A 487 29.78 0.04 10.52
N PHE A 488 30.17 -0.85 9.59
CA PHE A 488 30.64 -2.21 9.88
C PHE A 488 32.16 -2.28 9.69
N GLY A 489 32.93 -2.21 10.77
CA GLY A 489 34.38 -2.20 10.73
C GLY A 489 34.96 -1.09 9.83
N ALA A 490 34.20 0.00 9.67
CA ALA A 490 34.58 1.14 8.87
C ALA A 490 35.59 2.05 9.61
N GLU A 491 36.40 2.77 8.86
CA GLU A 491 37.33 3.77 9.44
C GLU A 491 36.53 4.88 10.13
N GLU A 492 36.88 5.19 11.39
CA GLU A 492 36.19 6.22 12.17
C GLU A 492 36.28 7.61 11.54
N ALA A 493 37.34 7.90 10.77
CA ALA A 493 37.47 9.13 10.01
C ALA A 493 36.42 9.25 8.91
N ALA A 494 36.06 8.14 8.25
CA ALA A 494 34.99 8.08 7.24
C ALA A 494 33.62 8.34 7.87
N VAL A 495 33.35 7.72 9.02
CA VAL A 495 32.10 7.89 9.78
C VAL A 495 31.95 9.37 10.22
N ARG A 496 33.01 9.96 10.81
CA ARG A 496 33.00 11.37 11.24
C ARG A 496 32.71 12.33 10.09
N ARG A 497 33.28 12.15 8.92
CA ARG A 497 33.03 13.01 7.75
C ARG A 497 31.55 13.05 7.36
N ILE A 498 30.87 11.90 7.40
CA ILE A 498 29.45 11.82 7.05
C ILE A 498 28.60 12.45 8.19
N ASP A 499 28.90 12.20 9.45
CA ASP A 499 28.20 12.73 10.60
C ASP A 499 28.35 14.27 10.69
N GLU A 500 29.53 14.82 10.46
CA GLU A 500 29.78 16.27 10.40
C GLU A 500 28.99 16.94 9.28
N ALA A 501 28.92 16.31 8.09
CA ALA A 501 28.11 16.79 6.98
C ALA A 501 26.60 16.76 7.34
N ALA A 502 26.12 15.72 7.99
CA ALA A 502 24.73 15.62 8.44
C ALA A 502 24.38 16.72 9.44
N ARG A 503 25.24 16.96 10.43
CA ARG A 503 25.06 18.06 11.41
C ARG A 503 25.04 19.42 10.73
N SER A 504 25.94 19.67 9.76
CA SER A 504 26.00 20.93 9.03
C SER A 504 24.74 21.22 8.24
N LEU A 505 24.06 20.17 7.74
CA LEU A 505 22.81 20.23 7.00
C LEU A 505 21.56 20.05 7.90
N ARG A 506 21.74 19.88 9.21
CA ARG A 506 20.69 19.57 10.20
C ARG A 506 19.91 18.30 9.87
N VAL A 507 20.53 17.37 9.16
CA VAL A 507 19.91 16.08 8.84
C VAL A 507 20.00 15.17 10.06
N PRO A 508 18.87 14.67 10.59
CA PRO A 508 18.89 13.72 11.70
C PRO A 508 19.57 12.43 11.27
N LEU A 509 20.70 12.08 11.89
CA LEU A 509 21.49 10.90 11.57
C LEU A 509 21.79 10.09 12.82
N VAL A 510 21.41 8.81 12.82
CA VAL A 510 21.85 7.82 13.80
C VAL A 510 23.01 7.03 13.21
N VAL A 511 24.07 6.79 13.99
CA VAL A 511 25.20 5.97 13.58
C VAL A 511 25.22 4.66 14.37
N VAL A 512 25.08 3.54 13.67
CA VAL A 512 25.16 2.20 14.22
C VAL A 512 26.52 1.59 13.87
N ARG A 513 27.32 1.27 14.86
CA ARG A 513 28.65 0.67 14.68
C ARG A 513 28.65 -0.79 15.04
N ASP A 514 29.28 -1.62 14.20
CA ASP A 514 29.50 -3.04 14.46
C ASP A 514 30.69 -3.57 13.63
N SER A 515 31.06 -4.83 13.83
CA SER A 515 32.10 -5.50 13.05
C SER A 515 31.59 -5.88 11.65
N PHE A 516 32.51 -5.94 10.67
CA PHE A 516 32.22 -6.41 9.31
C PHE A 516 32.52 -7.90 9.19
N ASP A 517 31.70 -8.73 9.82
CA ASP A 517 31.81 -10.18 9.83
C ASP A 517 30.43 -10.86 9.87
N ALA A 518 30.41 -12.19 9.82
CA ALA A 518 29.21 -13.01 9.88
C ALA A 518 28.09 -12.48 8.96
N GLU A 519 26.88 -12.28 9.48
CA GLU A 519 25.73 -11.83 8.70
C GLU A 519 25.89 -10.43 8.10
N ARG A 520 26.68 -9.55 8.72
CA ARG A 520 26.89 -8.16 8.27
C ARG A 520 27.74 -8.08 7.01
N ALA A 521 28.62 -9.05 6.79
CA ALA A 521 29.40 -9.15 5.54
C ALA A 521 28.50 -9.37 4.30
N ALA A 522 27.27 -9.88 4.48
CA ALA A 522 26.31 -10.05 3.41
C ALA A 522 25.84 -8.72 2.78
N TYR A 523 25.98 -7.58 3.49
CA TYR A 523 25.71 -6.27 2.90
C TYR A 523 26.71 -5.87 1.81
N ALA A 524 27.84 -6.53 1.72
CA ALA A 524 28.90 -6.25 0.74
C ALA A 524 29.39 -4.78 0.73
N ALA A 525 29.17 -4.06 1.85
CA ALA A 525 29.60 -2.69 2.06
C ALA A 525 29.84 -2.42 3.55
N ARG A 526 30.89 -1.65 3.87
CA ARG A 526 31.23 -1.28 5.25
C ARG A 526 30.43 -0.10 5.79
N LEU A 527 29.96 0.75 4.90
CA LEU A 527 29.11 1.92 5.20
C LEU A 527 27.84 1.83 4.37
N VAL A 528 26.69 1.90 5.04
CA VAL A 528 25.37 1.86 4.39
C VAL A 528 24.52 3.01 4.95
N LEU A 529 24.09 3.92 4.08
CA LEU A 529 23.20 5.03 4.44
C LEU A 529 21.76 4.63 4.11
N VAL A 530 20.93 4.58 5.15
CA VAL A 530 19.54 4.12 5.10
C VAL A 530 18.61 5.28 5.40
N ARG A 531 17.58 5.47 4.58
CA ARG A 531 16.55 6.51 4.78
C ARG A 531 15.43 6.04 5.71
N PRO A 532 14.56 6.96 6.20
CA PRO A 532 13.55 6.66 7.22
C PRO A 532 12.58 5.53 6.88
N ASP A 533 12.32 5.27 5.60
CA ASP A 533 11.46 4.20 5.09
C ASP A 533 12.23 2.92 4.70
N GLN A 534 13.40 2.71 5.30
CA GLN A 534 14.25 1.51 5.22
C GLN A 534 14.80 1.17 3.83
N TYR A 535 14.85 2.13 2.92
CA TYR A 535 15.58 1.98 1.66
C TYR A 535 17.02 2.48 1.80
N VAL A 536 17.94 1.75 1.20
CA VAL A 536 19.34 2.16 1.10
C VAL A 536 19.43 3.30 0.08
N VAL A 537 20.08 4.40 0.42
CA VAL A 537 20.31 5.51 -0.51
C VAL A 537 21.73 5.58 -1.02
N TRP A 538 22.66 4.96 -0.30
CA TRP A 538 24.06 4.87 -0.66
C TRP A 538 24.76 3.76 0.13
N ALA A 539 25.74 3.09 -0.48
CA ALA A 539 26.59 2.10 0.18
C ALA A 539 28.01 2.19 -0.38
N GLY A 540 29.03 1.89 0.45
CA GLY A 540 30.43 1.90 0.07
C GLY A 540 31.36 1.42 1.17
N ASP A 541 32.65 1.16 0.86
CA ASP A 541 33.64 0.70 1.85
C ASP A 541 34.34 1.84 2.60
N GLY A 542 34.30 3.05 2.07
CA GLY A 542 34.84 4.26 2.67
C GLY A 542 33.88 5.45 2.52
N ALA A 543 34.20 6.59 3.11
CA ALA A 543 33.39 7.79 2.93
C ALA A 543 33.28 8.20 1.46
N PRO A 544 32.12 8.73 1.02
CA PRO A 544 32.01 9.29 -0.33
C PRO A 544 32.99 10.44 -0.50
N ALA A 545 33.38 10.74 -1.73
CA ALA A 545 34.33 11.83 -2.04
C ALA A 545 33.85 13.17 -1.42
N ASP A 546 32.58 13.46 -1.56
CA ASP A 546 31.90 14.62 -0.97
C ASP A 546 30.63 14.21 -0.20
N PRO A 547 30.73 14.01 1.13
CA PRO A 547 29.57 13.70 1.98
C PRO A 547 28.49 14.78 1.99
N MET A 548 28.87 16.06 1.81
CA MET A 548 27.89 17.16 1.76
C MET A 548 27.00 17.05 0.53
N THR A 549 27.58 16.81 -0.63
CA THR A 549 26.83 16.58 -1.88
C THR A 549 25.94 15.34 -1.76
N LEU A 550 26.46 14.23 -1.23
CA LEU A 550 25.64 13.04 -1.00
C LEU A 550 24.40 13.38 -0.16
N LEU A 551 24.58 14.01 1.01
CA LEU A 551 23.47 14.30 1.91
C LEU A 551 22.49 15.32 1.32
N ARG A 552 22.94 16.34 0.58
CA ARG A 552 22.06 17.24 -0.15
C ARG A 552 21.21 16.49 -1.17
N THR A 553 21.82 15.60 -1.95
CA THR A 553 21.10 14.76 -2.92
C THR A 553 20.01 13.95 -2.23
N VAL A 554 20.36 13.15 -1.22
CA VAL A 554 19.40 12.20 -0.60
C VAL A 554 18.35 12.88 0.27
N THR A 555 18.52 14.15 0.59
CA THR A 555 17.52 14.99 1.28
C THR A 555 16.78 15.94 0.32
N GLY A 556 17.06 15.89 -0.98
CA GLY A 556 16.42 16.73 -1.99
C GLY A 556 16.69 18.24 -1.81
N GLN A 557 17.79 18.61 -1.12
CA GLN A 557 18.22 19.99 -1.00
C GLN A 557 18.94 20.42 -2.29
N GLU A 558 18.64 21.61 -2.80
CA GLU A 558 19.30 22.13 -3.99
C GLU A 558 20.82 22.06 -3.87
N LEU A 559 21.45 21.44 -4.82
CA LEU A 559 22.88 21.59 -5.06
C LEU A 559 23.06 23.04 -5.54
N ARG A 560 23.61 23.93 -4.69
CA ARG A 560 24.01 25.26 -5.13
C ARG A 560 25.16 25.12 -6.15
N TYR A 561 24.82 24.78 -7.37
CA TYR A 561 25.71 25.03 -8.51
C TYR A 561 25.70 26.54 -8.74
N GLY A 562 26.90 27.14 -8.70
CA GLY A 562 27.09 28.54 -9.00
C GLY A 562 26.36 28.95 -10.27
N ALA A 563 25.72 30.09 -10.22
CA ALA A 563 24.90 30.70 -11.25
C ALA A 563 25.41 30.43 -12.67
N GLY A 564 24.69 29.70 -13.46
CA GLY A 564 24.98 29.52 -14.87
C GLY A 564 24.43 28.24 -15.50
N ARG A 565 23.09 28.13 -15.58
CA ARG A 565 22.42 27.45 -16.71
C ARG A 565 21.01 27.99 -16.81
N GLY A 566 20.78 28.85 -17.81
CA GLY A 566 19.45 29.26 -18.22
C GLY A 566 18.63 28.07 -18.63
N LEU A 567 17.38 28.05 -18.19
CA LEU A 567 16.37 27.11 -18.65
C LEU A 567 16.21 27.22 -20.16
N PRO A 568 16.20 26.14 -20.95
CA PRO A 568 15.65 26.20 -22.29
C PRO A 568 14.14 26.29 -22.19
N ASN A 569 13.59 27.37 -22.68
CA ASN A 569 12.18 27.50 -23.01
C ASN A 569 11.81 26.47 -24.08
N GLY A 570 10.75 25.64 -23.86
CA GLY A 570 10.19 24.72 -24.82
C GLY A 570 9.06 23.93 -24.18
#